data_a03585007c209d1f616df0396123bac7
#
_entry.id   a03585007c209d1f616df0396123bac7
#
_cell.length_a   1.000
_cell.length_b   1.000
_cell.length_c   1.000
_cell.angle_alpha   90.00
_cell.angle_beta   90.00
_cell.angle_gamma   90.00
#
_symmetry.space_group_name_H-M   'P 1'
#
loop_
_entity.id
_entity.type
_entity.pdbx_description
1 polymer ?
#
loop_
_entity_poly.entity_id
_entity_poly.type
_entity_poly.pdbx_seq_one_letter_code
_entity_poly.pdbx_strand_id
1 'polypeptide(L)' 'MGNENLRPWERQDGETEKAFSAFKAYLEMEDRNVTSLAKRLSKSRQLLVNWKQKYNWQERCIAWDKSLQEIEYKTAV' A
#
# COMPACT_ATOMS: atom_id res chain seq x y z
N MET A 1 7.86 -13.19 16.82
CA MET A 1 6.86 -13.61 16.81
C MET A 1 5.96 -13.05 15.93
N GLY A 2 5.27 -12.94 15.69
CA GLY A 2 4.41 -12.41 15.17
C GLY A 2 3.97 -11.82 14.00
N ASN A 3 4.60 -11.92 13.00
CA ASN A 3 4.13 -11.30 11.82
C ASN A 3 3.25 -12.16 11.01
N GLU A 4 3.01 -13.35 11.46
CA GLU A 4 2.25 -14.30 10.69
C GLU A 4 0.84 -13.84 10.42
N ASN A 5 0.31 -13.00 11.30
CA ASN A 5 -1.08 -12.56 11.19
C ASN A 5 -1.23 -11.18 10.57
N LEU A 6 -0.13 -10.56 10.17
CA LEU A 6 -0.22 -9.26 9.55
C LEU A 6 -0.81 -9.38 8.14
N ARG A 7 -1.76 -8.53 7.83
CA ARG A 7 -2.33 -8.50 6.50
C ARG A 7 -1.43 -7.67 5.58
N PRO A 8 -1.47 -7.94 4.28
CA PRO A 8 -0.57 -7.23 3.36
C PRO A 8 -0.70 -5.71 3.42
N TRP A 9 -1.87 -5.20 3.75
CA TRP A 9 -2.07 -3.74 3.78
C TRP A 9 -1.76 -3.12 5.12
N GLU A 10 -1.36 -3.91 6.10
CA GLU A 10 -0.96 -3.38 7.40
C GLU A 10 0.54 -3.09 7.38
N ARG A 11 0.98 -2.29 8.33
CA ARG A 11 2.40 -1.99 8.42
C ARG A 11 3.18 -3.27 8.66
N GLN A 12 4.17 -3.51 7.83
CA GLN A 12 4.97 -4.74 7.92
C GLN A 12 6.17 -4.55 8.85
N ASP A 13 6.71 -5.68 9.31
CA ASP A 13 7.92 -5.66 10.13
C ASP A 13 9.03 -5.01 9.34
N GLY A 14 9.75 -4.09 9.97
CA GLY A 14 10.83 -3.41 9.31
C GLY A 14 10.41 -2.25 8.44
N GLU A 15 9.12 -2.06 8.25
CA GLU A 15 8.62 -0.94 7.46
C GLU A 15 8.57 0.31 8.35
N THR A 16 9.22 1.38 7.91
CA THR A 16 9.23 2.61 8.72
C THR A 16 7.86 3.27 8.66
N GLU A 17 7.59 4.11 9.66
CA GLU A 17 6.33 4.85 9.67
C GLU A 17 6.18 5.74 8.45
N LYS A 18 7.27 6.36 8.02
CA LYS A 18 7.22 7.22 6.84
C LYS A 18 6.89 6.44 5.58
N ALA A 19 7.52 5.28 5.42
CA ALA A 19 7.25 4.46 4.25
C ALA A 19 5.84 3.91 4.29
N PHE A 20 5.37 3.50 5.45
CA PHE A 20 4.01 2.98 5.58
C PHE A 20 2.97 4.08 5.31
N SER A 21 3.23 5.29 5.81
CA SER A 21 2.34 6.40 5.56
C SER A 21 2.22 6.68 4.06
N ALA A 22 3.35 6.62 3.36
CA ALA A 22 3.35 6.79 1.91
C ALA A 22 2.61 5.66 1.22
N PHE A 23 2.79 4.43 1.70
CA PHE A 23 2.08 3.29 1.16
C PHE A 23 0.57 3.45 1.32
N LYS A 24 0.12 3.89 2.48
CA LYS A 24 -1.31 4.08 2.71
C LYS A 24 -1.89 5.12 1.76
N ALA A 25 -1.17 6.21 1.55
CA ALA A 25 -1.62 7.22 0.62
C ALA A 25 -1.72 6.66 -0.80
N TYR A 26 -0.75 5.85 -1.20
CA TYR A 26 -0.75 5.20 -2.49
C TYR A 26 -1.92 4.23 -2.62
N LEU A 27 -2.14 3.44 -1.58
CA LEU A 27 -3.20 2.45 -1.54
C LEU A 27 -4.57 3.08 -1.76
N GLU A 28 -4.79 4.24 -1.18
CA GLU A 28 -6.07 4.92 -1.22
C GLU A 28 -6.29 5.74 -2.48
N MET A 29 -5.29 5.89 -3.33
CA MET A 29 -5.45 6.61 -4.58
C MET A 29 -6.33 5.81 -5.54
N GLU A 30 -7.23 6.50 -6.24
CA GLU A 30 -8.04 5.83 -7.23
C GLU A 30 -7.17 5.38 -8.40
N ASP A 31 -6.32 6.27 -8.85
CA ASP A 31 -5.43 5.98 -9.97
C ASP A 31 -4.01 6.01 -9.43
N ARG A 32 -3.56 4.88 -8.95
CA ARG A 32 -2.28 4.79 -8.27
C ARG A 32 -1.12 5.16 -9.18
N ASN A 33 -0.41 6.19 -8.79
CA ASN A 33 0.64 6.74 -9.62
C ASN A 33 1.72 7.34 -8.72
N VAL A 34 2.94 6.82 -8.84
CA VAL A 34 4.04 7.25 -7.98
C VAL A 34 4.39 8.72 -8.21
N THR A 35 4.33 9.17 -9.47
CA THR A 35 4.66 10.55 -9.78
C THR A 35 3.69 11.52 -9.11
N SER A 36 2.40 11.21 -9.18
CA SER A 36 1.39 12.05 -8.54
C SER A 36 1.53 12.02 -7.02
N LEU A 37 1.83 10.84 -6.48
CA LEU A 37 2.00 10.71 -5.03
C LEU A 37 3.22 11.50 -4.56
N ALA A 38 4.30 11.48 -5.33
CA ALA A 38 5.50 12.22 -4.96
C ALA A 38 5.19 13.71 -4.84
N LYS A 39 4.41 14.23 -5.77
CA LYS A 39 4.01 15.63 -5.72
C LYS A 39 3.15 15.91 -4.50
N ARG A 40 2.19 15.04 -4.23
CA ARG A 40 1.28 15.22 -3.08
C ARG A 40 2.03 15.22 -1.77
N LEU A 41 3.01 14.34 -1.64
CA LEU A 41 3.75 14.19 -0.38
C LEU A 41 4.99 15.08 -0.32
N SER A 42 5.31 15.78 -1.39
CA SER A 42 6.51 16.60 -1.48
C SER A 42 7.77 15.77 -1.23
N LYS A 43 7.78 14.57 -1.84
CA LYS A 43 8.92 13.67 -1.74
C LYS A 43 9.44 13.36 -3.12
N SER A 44 10.66 12.83 -3.20
CA SER A 44 11.22 12.48 -4.50
C SER A 44 10.55 11.23 -5.04
N ARG A 45 10.38 11.22 -6.35
CA ARG A 45 9.79 10.06 -7.02
C ARG A 45 10.68 8.83 -6.82
N GLN A 46 11.99 9.03 -6.85
CA GLN A 46 12.91 7.91 -6.70
C GLN A 46 12.77 7.24 -5.34
N LEU A 47 12.57 8.04 -4.30
CA LEU A 47 12.38 7.48 -2.97
C LEU A 47 11.14 6.57 -2.93
N LEU A 48 10.05 7.05 -3.53
CA LEU A 48 8.82 6.27 -3.55
C LEU A 48 8.96 5.00 -4.39
N VAL A 49 9.68 5.09 -5.50
CA VAL A 49 9.94 3.90 -6.32
C VAL A 49 10.74 2.87 -5.51
N ASN A 50 11.73 3.34 -4.75
CA ASN A 50 12.52 2.45 -3.92
C ASN A 50 11.65 1.77 -2.86
N TRP A 51 10.77 2.53 -2.22
CA TRP A 51 9.86 1.97 -1.23
C TRP A 51 8.89 0.99 -1.88
N LYS A 52 8.38 1.32 -3.06
CA LYS A 52 7.45 0.46 -3.76
C LYS A 52 8.06 -0.91 -4.02
N GLN A 53 9.31 -0.93 -4.43
CA GLN A 53 10.01 -2.17 -4.68
C GLN A 53 10.39 -2.88 -3.39
N LYS A 54 10.93 -2.15 -2.44
CA LYS A 54 11.41 -2.74 -1.19
C LYS A 54 10.28 -3.37 -0.39
N TYR A 55 9.13 -2.73 -0.37
CA TYR A 55 8.02 -3.18 0.46
C TYR A 55 6.87 -3.78 -0.33
N ASN A 56 7.11 -4.12 -1.60
CA ASN A 56 6.14 -4.86 -2.42
C ASN A 56 4.77 -4.18 -2.50
N TRP A 57 4.77 -2.89 -2.75
CA TRP A 57 3.53 -2.13 -2.80
C TRP A 57 2.52 -2.71 -3.78
N GLN A 58 2.99 -3.16 -4.94
CA GLN A 58 2.08 -3.65 -5.98
C GLN A 58 1.29 -4.86 -5.51
N GLU A 59 1.98 -5.84 -4.94
CA GLU A 59 1.31 -7.04 -4.46
C GLU A 59 0.38 -6.73 -3.29
N ARG A 60 0.79 -5.81 -2.43
CA ARG A 60 -0.03 -5.43 -1.28
C ARG A 60 -1.29 -4.71 -1.74
N CYS A 61 -1.20 -3.89 -2.77
CA CYS A 61 -2.37 -3.21 -3.31
C CYS A 61 -3.32 -4.21 -3.97
N ILE A 62 -2.79 -5.19 -4.68
CA ILE A 62 -3.61 -6.23 -5.28
C ILE A 62 -4.37 -6.99 -4.20
N ALA A 63 -3.68 -7.34 -3.12
CA ALA A 63 -4.32 -8.04 -2.02
C ALA A 63 -5.43 -7.20 -1.38
N TRP A 64 -5.19 -5.90 -1.25
CA TRP A 64 -6.18 -4.99 -0.70
C TRP A 64 -7.42 -4.91 -1.59
N ASP A 65 -7.21 -4.74 -2.89
CA ASP A 65 -8.31 -4.65 -3.83
C ASP A 65 -9.14 -5.93 -3.84
N LYS A 66 -8.45 -7.06 -3.77
CA LYS A 66 -9.12 -8.34 -3.73
C LYS A 66 -9.96 -8.49 -2.46
N SER A 67 -9.43 -8.02 -1.35
CA SER A 67 -10.15 -8.06 -0.08
C SER A 67 -11.44 -7.24 -0.16
N LEU A 68 -11.37 -6.07 -0.77
CA LEU A 68 -12.55 -5.23 -0.93
C LEU A 68 -13.59 -5.89 -1.82
N GLN A 69 -13.16 -6.55 -2.89
CA GLN A 69 -14.08 -7.24 -3.76
C GLN A 69 -14.79 -8.37 -3.03
N GLU A 70 -14.07 -9.09 -2.20
CA GLU A 70 -14.67 -10.17 -1.43
C GLU A 70 -15.72 -9.65 -0.47
N ILE A 71 -15.44 -8.53 0.18
CA ILE A 71 -16.39 -7.93 1.09
C ILE A 71 -17.64 -7.48 0.35
N GLU A 72 -17.47 -6.84 -0.80
CA GLU A 72 -18.61 -6.40 -1.60
C GLU A 72 -19.44 -7.56 -2.08
N TYR A 73 -18.79 -8.60 -2.51
CA TYR A 73 -19.48 -9.79 -3.00
C TYR A 73 -20.33 -10.41 -1.88
N LYS A 74 -19.76 -10.55 -0.71
CA LYS A 74 -20.48 -11.12 0.42
C LYS A 74 -21.65 -10.25 0.85
N THR A 75 -21.47 -8.95 0.76
CA THR A 75 -22.52 -8.02 1.16
C THR A 75 -23.67 -7.99 0.18
N ALA A 76 -23.37 -8.21 -1.09
CA ALA A 76 -24.38 -8.16 -2.14
C ALA A 76 -25.29 -9.40 -2.16
N VAL A 77 -24.90 -10.44 -1.51
CA VAL A 77 -25.69 -11.67 -1.45
C VAL A 77 -26.73 -11.67 -0.32
#